data_1258475dd643f50bb7d6dce38fcb1073
#
_entry.id   1258475dd643f50bb7d6dce38fcb1073
#
_cell.length_a   1.000
_cell.length_b   1.000
_cell.length_c   1.000
_cell.angle_alpha   90.00
_cell.angle_beta   90.00
_cell.angle_gamma   90.00
#
_symmetry.space_group_name_H-M   'P 1'
#
loop_
_entity.id
_entity.type
_entity.pdbx_description
1 polymer ?
#
loop_
_entity_poly.entity_id
_entity_poly.type
_entity_poly.pdbx_seq_one_letter_code
_entity_poly.pdbx_strand_id
1 'polypeptide(L)'
;MLGLHRHQLQHLSLTEVSDSLFPVEEAEAVLNEGSEDILTTKTVRIGTRGSLLARCQSGWVKEALEALRPGLRVELCVIKTMGDKILDVPLAKVGGKGLFVKEIEEALMAGEVDLAVHSMKNVPSVLPESLFIAAVPAREDPRDVWVSSKAGSLEDLPAGARVGTSSLRRGAQVLKLRPDATIESLRGNLDTRLRKALEGQYDGIVLAAAGLHRMGWQDRITSYLDPVDFVPAVGQGALGIEARRDDPFIRELLGPLHDAETALTVTAERSFLDELEGGCQVPIGGHARLTDGILHLDGLVASVDGREVFRQTLSERASLEKAGDLGRTLARELLDAGARQVLEAVYGEKGC
;
A
#
# COMPACT_ATOMS: atom_id res chain seq x y z
N MET A 1 -27.18 13.41 -7.80
CA MET A 1 -27.98 12.21 -7.50
C MET A 1 -27.00 11.10 -7.14
N LEU A 2 -26.65 10.98 -5.89
CA LEU A 2 -25.78 9.93 -5.35
C LEU A 2 -26.42 9.53 -4.01
N GLY A 3 -27.33 8.63 -4.07
CA GLY A 3 -27.93 7.99 -2.93
C GLY A 3 -28.39 6.62 -3.36
N LEU A 4 -27.89 5.62 -2.68
CA LEU A 4 -28.35 4.25 -2.55
C LEU A 4 -27.16 3.28 -2.56
N HIS A 5 -26.67 2.95 -1.35
CA HIS A 5 -26.04 1.65 -1.02
C HIS A 5 -25.58 1.62 0.45
N ARG A 6 -26.43 2.18 1.37
CA ARG A 6 -26.14 2.13 2.84
C ARG A 6 -26.85 1.01 3.59
N HIS A 7 -27.54 0.08 2.94
CA HIS A 7 -28.50 -0.80 3.65
C HIS A 7 -28.17 -2.29 3.75
N GLN A 8 -27.01 -2.78 3.32
CA GLN A 8 -26.71 -4.21 3.40
C GLN A 8 -25.53 -4.64 4.31
N LEU A 9 -24.82 -3.70 4.94
CA LEU A 9 -23.70 -4.04 5.84
C LEU A 9 -24.07 -4.08 7.34
N GLN A 10 -25.34 -4.01 7.71
CA GLN A 10 -25.78 -3.92 9.12
C GLN A 10 -25.83 -5.26 9.88
N HIS A 11 -25.40 -6.40 9.32
CA HIS A 11 -25.48 -7.71 9.97
C HIS A 11 -24.17 -8.49 10.10
N LEU A 12 -23.00 -7.85 9.95
CA LEU A 12 -21.74 -8.48 10.34
C LEU A 12 -21.46 -8.10 11.81
N SER A 13 -21.62 -9.05 12.73
CA SER A 13 -21.28 -8.84 14.13
C SER A 13 -19.78 -8.62 14.28
N LEU A 14 -19.42 -7.57 15.01
CA LEU A 14 -18.04 -7.12 15.26
C LEU A 14 -17.21 -8.05 16.17
N THR A 15 -17.63 -9.28 16.41
CA THR A 15 -17.10 -10.13 17.49
C THR A 15 -16.07 -11.18 17.08
N GLU A 16 -15.64 -11.27 15.80
CA GLU A 16 -14.64 -12.25 15.40
C GLU A 16 -13.54 -11.61 14.53
N VAL A 17 -12.56 -11.00 15.18
CA VAL A 17 -11.37 -10.46 14.53
C VAL A 17 -10.13 -11.11 15.12
N SER A 18 -9.34 -11.78 14.29
CA SER A 18 -8.08 -12.40 14.69
C SER A 18 -7.04 -11.36 15.12
N ASP A 19 -6.36 -11.63 16.23
CA ASP A 19 -5.48 -10.75 17.02
C ASP A 19 -4.28 -10.12 16.32
N SER A 20 -4.00 -10.42 15.07
CA SER A 20 -2.72 -10.06 14.45
C SER A 20 -2.68 -8.73 13.68
N LEU A 21 -3.84 -8.25 13.20
CA LEU A 21 -3.90 -6.99 12.44
C LEU A 21 -4.83 -5.95 13.05
N PHE A 22 -5.97 -6.38 13.65
CA PHE A 22 -6.96 -5.48 14.24
C PHE A 22 -7.54 -6.08 15.54
N PRO A 23 -6.98 -5.81 16.73
CA PRO A 23 -7.55 -6.30 17.97
C PRO A 23 -8.89 -5.59 18.23
N VAL A 24 -9.97 -6.36 18.25
CA VAL A 24 -11.30 -5.90 18.66
C VAL A 24 -11.70 -6.67 19.91
N GLU A 25 -11.29 -6.20 21.06
CA GLU A 25 -11.92 -6.53 22.33
C GLU A 25 -12.25 -5.24 23.11
N GLU A 26 -13.51 -5.19 23.62
CA GLU A 26 -14.05 -4.19 24.54
C GLU A 26 -14.38 -2.79 23.98
N ALA A 27 -15.42 -2.72 23.15
CA ALA A 27 -16.11 -1.46 22.81
C ALA A 27 -17.40 -1.20 23.62
N GLU A 28 -17.66 -1.92 24.72
CA GLU A 28 -18.82 -1.69 25.60
C GLU A 28 -18.40 -1.50 27.05
N ALA A 29 -17.94 -0.34 27.42
CA ALA A 29 -18.08 0.24 28.75
C ALA A 29 -17.11 1.41 28.95
N VAL A 30 -17.44 2.60 28.56
CA VAL A 30 -17.11 3.86 29.27
C VAL A 30 -17.82 5.02 28.53
N LEU A 31 -19.11 5.05 28.58
CA LEU A 31 -19.83 6.32 28.51
C LEU A 31 -19.90 6.82 29.95
N ASN A 32 -18.97 7.65 30.36
CA ASN A 32 -19.11 8.38 31.61
C ASN A 32 -18.74 9.85 31.45
N GLU A 33 -19.60 10.66 32.01
CA GLU A 33 -19.62 12.10 32.05
C GLU A 33 -18.28 12.67 32.54
N GLY A 34 -17.63 13.54 31.75
CA GLY A 34 -16.44 14.29 32.17
C GLY A 34 -15.37 14.51 31.11
N SER A 35 -15.55 14.04 29.86
CA SER A 35 -14.50 14.05 28.84
C SER A 35 -14.51 15.26 27.88
N GLU A 36 -15.52 16.13 27.90
CA GLU A 36 -15.63 17.21 26.91
C GLU A 36 -14.60 18.33 27.11
N ASP A 37 -14.18 18.62 28.33
CA ASP A 37 -13.24 19.73 28.60
C ASP A 37 -11.76 19.38 28.42
N ILE A 38 -11.38 18.11 28.40
CA ILE A 38 -9.99 17.67 28.25
C ILE A 38 -9.58 17.57 26.77
N LEU A 39 -10.54 17.41 25.87
CA LEU A 39 -10.32 17.15 24.45
C LEU A 39 -10.00 18.40 23.61
N THR A 40 -10.34 19.59 24.11
CA THR A 40 -10.16 20.86 23.37
C THR A 40 -8.74 21.40 23.35
N THR A 41 -7.79 20.78 24.08
CA THR A 41 -6.41 21.26 24.18
C THR A 41 -5.34 20.26 23.74
N LYS A 42 -5.72 19.00 23.43
CA LYS A 42 -4.74 17.98 23.02
C LYS A 42 -4.34 18.17 21.56
N THR A 43 -3.06 18.42 21.33
CA THR A 43 -2.49 18.40 19.98
C THR A 43 -2.11 16.97 19.60
N VAL A 44 -2.57 16.49 18.44
CA VAL A 44 -2.20 15.21 17.87
C VAL A 44 -1.09 15.42 16.84
N ARG A 45 -0.01 14.68 16.96
CA ARG A 45 1.18 14.77 16.09
C ARG A 45 1.21 13.61 15.13
N ILE A 46 1.23 13.91 13.82
CA ILE A 46 1.33 12.93 12.74
C ILE A 46 2.77 12.85 12.27
N GLY A 47 3.42 11.68 12.46
CA GLY A 47 4.70 11.37 11.84
C GLY A 47 4.56 11.18 10.33
N THR A 48 5.39 11.85 9.54
CA THR A 48 5.35 11.77 8.07
C THR A 48 6.73 11.94 7.46
N ARG A 49 6.94 11.33 6.27
CA ARG A 49 8.14 11.57 5.48
C ARG A 49 8.12 12.95 4.82
N GLY A 50 9.30 13.44 4.41
CA GLY A 50 9.45 14.76 3.79
C GLY A 50 8.98 14.85 2.34
N SER A 51 8.67 13.73 1.64
CA SER A 51 8.24 13.77 0.24
C SER A 51 6.88 14.45 0.08
N LEU A 52 6.66 15.11 -1.06
CA LEU A 52 5.40 15.80 -1.37
C LEU A 52 4.19 14.86 -1.20
N LEU A 53 4.27 13.64 -1.75
CA LEU A 53 3.18 12.65 -1.64
C LEU A 53 2.92 12.25 -0.18
N ALA A 54 3.95 11.99 0.61
CA ALA A 54 3.77 11.62 2.02
C ALA A 54 3.11 12.75 2.81
N ARG A 55 3.55 13.99 2.60
CA ARG A 55 2.94 15.16 3.23
C ARG A 55 1.50 15.39 2.79
N CYS A 56 1.18 15.16 1.52
CA CYS A 56 -0.19 15.21 0.99
C CYS A 56 -1.08 14.16 1.68
N GLN A 57 -0.62 12.91 1.79
CA GLN A 57 -1.33 11.84 2.47
C GLN A 57 -1.59 12.15 3.95
N SER A 58 -0.56 12.61 4.66
CA SER A 58 -0.69 13.00 6.07
C SER A 58 -1.54 14.27 6.26
N GLY A 59 -1.48 15.21 5.30
CA GLY A 59 -2.34 16.40 5.27
C GLY A 59 -3.81 16.03 5.15
N TRP A 60 -4.14 15.09 4.26
CA TRP A 60 -5.50 14.58 4.13
C TRP A 60 -6.01 13.95 5.43
N VAL A 61 -5.19 13.13 6.12
CA VAL A 61 -5.57 12.56 7.42
C VAL A 61 -5.76 13.65 8.46
N LYS A 62 -4.87 14.64 8.52
CA LYS A 62 -4.99 15.81 9.40
C LYS A 62 -6.34 16.51 9.20
N GLU A 63 -6.66 16.89 7.96
CA GLU A 63 -7.90 17.58 7.61
C GLU A 63 -9.14 16.76 7.98
N ALA A 64 -9.09 15.44 7.74
CA ALA A 64 -10.18 14.53 8.09
C ALA A 64 -10.40 14.46 9.61
N LEU A 65 -9.32 14.37 10.41
CA LEU A 65 -9.41 14.33 11.87
C LEU A 65 -9.92 15.66 12.47
N GLU A 66 -9.44 16.79 11.96
CA GLU A 66 -9.89 18.13 12.38
C GLU A 66 -11.35 18.39 12.02
N ALA A 67 -11.82 17.84 10.86
CA ALA A 67 -13.23 17.88 10.47
C ALA A 67 -14.13 16.99 11.34
N LEU A 68 -13.65 15.82 11.75
CA LEU A 68 -14.38 14.90 12.63
C LEU A 68 -14.50 15.41 14.08
N ARG A 69 -13.50 16.12 14.56
CA ARG A 69 -13.44 16.68 15.93
C ARG A 69 -13.12 18.17 15.91
N PRO A 70 -14.14 19.03 15.84
CA PRO A 70 -13.96 20.49 15.94
C PRO A 70 -13.21 20.87 17.21
N GLY A 71 -12.15 21.67 17.08
CA GLY A 71 -11.28 22.06 18.19
C GLY A 71 -10.04 21.16 18.37
N LEU A 72 -9.97 20.00 17.73
CA LEU A 72 -8.76 19.20 17.68
C LEU A 72 -7.68 19.93 16.86
N ARG A 73 -6.48 20.02 17.41
CA ARG A 73 -5.31 20.52 16.69
C ARG A 73 -4.45 19.35 16.24
N VAL A 74 -4.14 19.29 14.95
CA VAL A 74 -3.28 18.24 14.38
C VAL A 74 -2.04 18.87 13.75
N GLU A 75 -0.84 18.37 14.08
CA GLU A 75 0.44 18.86 13.57
C GLU A 75 1.16 17.77 12.78
N LEU A 76 1.80 18.15 11.67
CA LEU A 76 2.64 17.26 10.87
C LEU A 76 4.09 17.37 11.32
N CYS A 77 4.66 16.23 11.76
CA CYS A 77 6.05 16.09 12.17
C CYS A 77 6.84 15.39 11.08
N VAL A 78 7.69 16.12 10.36
CA VAL A 78 8.49 15.55 9.26
C VAL A 78 9.69 14.81 9.82
N ILE A 79 9.75 13.50 9.56
CA ILE A 79 10.81 12.59 9.98
C ILE A 79 11.62 12.18 8.74
N LYS A 80 12.94 12.34 8.80
CA LYS A 80 13.85 11.91 7.73
C LYS A 80 14.16 10.43 7.85
N THR A 81 13.79 9.64 6.88
CA THR A 81 14.07 8.19 6.85
C THR A 81 15.35 7.85 6.08
N MET A 82 15.92 6.67 6.38
CA MET A 82 17.06 6.13 5.64
C MET A 82 16.75 5.99 4.14
N GLY A 83 15.53 5.58 3.80
CA GLY A 83 15.08 5.47 2.42
C GLY A 83 15.05 6.81 1.66
N ASP A 84 14.89 7.94 2.38
CA ASP A 84 14.96 9.28 1.79
C ASP A 84 16.41 9.74 1.53
N LYS A 85 17.39 9.17 2.25
CA LYS A 85 18.82 9.50 2.11
C LYS A 85 19.50 8.71 0.99
N ILE A 86 19.01 7.51 0.66
CA ILE A 86 19.65 6.62 -0.31
C ILE A 86 19.04 6.88 -1.70
N LEU A 87 19.69 7.74 -2.48
CA LEU A 87 19.23 8.10 -3.82
C LEU A 87 19.93 7.31 -4.93
N ASP A 88 21.18 6.84 -4.70
CA ASP A 88 22.09 6.39 -5.75
C ASP A 88 22.19 4.84 -5.87
N VAL A 89 21.71 4.10 -4.88
CA VAL A 89 21.80 2.62 -4.88
C VAL A 89 20.42 2.00 -5.07
N PRO A 90 20.24 0.98 -5.94
CA PRO A 90 18.97 0.26 -6.06
C PRO A 90 18.47 -0.26 -4.71
N LEU A 91 17.18 -0.02 -4.36
CA LEU A 91 16.61 -0.49 -3.09
C LEU A 91 16.77 -2.01 -2.92
N ALA A 92 16.76 -2.75 -4.03
CA ALA A 92 17.05 -4.18 -4.04
C ALA A 92 18.45 -4.53 -3.52
N LYS A 93 19.42 -3.62 -3.61
CA LYS A 93 20.82 -3.83 -3.15
C LYS A 93 21.06 -3.30 -1.74
N VAL A 94 20.21 -2.41 -1.22
CA VAL A 94 20.43 -1.77 0.10
C VAL A 94 20.11 -2.71 1.24
N GLY A 95 19.29 -3.75 1.00
CA GLY A 95 18.87 -4.71 2.02
C GLY A 95 18.15 -4.03 3.19
N GLY A 96 17.13 -4.66 3.74
CA GLY A 96 16.43 -4.21 4.95
C GLY A 96 14.94 -3.98 4.71
N LYS A 97 14.13 -4.69 5.49
CA LYS A 97 12.70 -4.42 5.64
C LYS A 97 12.57 -3.08 6.40
N GLY A 98 11.63 -2.23 6.00
CA GLY A 98 11.32 -1.02 6.77
C GLY A 98 12.14 0.24 6.49
N LEU A 99 12.89 0.34 5.37
CA LEU A 99 13.72 1.52 5.01
C LEU A 99 12.98 2.88 5.04
N PHE A 100 11.67 2.86 4.96
CA PHE A 100 10.83 4.07 4.93
C PHE A 100 9.96 4.26 6.16
N VAL A 101 9.99 3.31 7.11
CA VAL A 101 9.09 3.32 8.29
C VAL A 101 9.85 3.29 9.61
N LYS A 102 11.05 2.71 9.67
CA LYS A 102 11.79 2.46 10.91
C LYS A 102 11.91 3.69 11.81
N GLU A 103 12.38 4.81 11.30
CA GLU A 103 12.57 6.03 12.08
C GLU A 103 11.24 6.65 12.53
N ILE A 104 10.15 6.38 11.78
CA ILE A 104 8.80 6.80 12.16
C ILE A 104 8.26 5.90 13.28
N GLU A 105 8.47 4.59 13.18
CA GLU A 105 8.14 3.62 14.24
C GLU A 105 8.90 3.93 15.54
N GLU A 106 10.18 4.26 15.45
CA GLU A 106 11.00 4.71 16.59
C GLU A 106 10.40 5.96 17.25
N ALA A 107 9.98 6.96 16.46
CA ALA A 107 9.34 8.17 16.97
C ALA A 107 7.95 7.90 17.60
N LEU A 108 7.18 6.94 17.04
CA LEU A 108 5.91 6.48 17.64
C LEU A 108 6.16 5.83 19.00
N MET A 109 7.12 4.89 19.10
CA MET A 109 7.47 4.20 20.34
C MET A 109 8.03 5.16 21.40
N ALA A 110 8.79 6.17 20.98
CA ALA A 110 9.31 7.21 21.89
C ALA A 110 8.23 8.24 22.32
N GLY A 111 7.02 8.22 21.76
CA GLY A 111 5.98 9.20 22.04
C GLY A 111 6.27 10.59 21.46
N GLU A 112 7.19 10.70 20.51
CA GLU A 112 7.48 11.97 19.80
C GLU A 112 6.35 12.32 18.83
N VAL A 113 5.68 11.30 18.25
CA VAL A 113 4.45 11.42 17.45
C VAL A 113 3.38 10.48 17.98
N ASP A 114 2.13 10.76 17.66
CA ASP A 114 0.98 10.02 18.20
C ASP A 114 0.42 9.01 17.19
N LEU A 115 0.53 9.31 15.90
CA LEU A 115 0.21 8.41 14.80
C LEU A 115 1.12 8.66 13.61
N ALA A 116 1.16 7.72 12.65
CA ALA A 116 1.91 7.84 11.41
C ALA A 116 1.04 7.43 10.22
N VAL A 117 1.27 8.05 9.06
CA VAL A 117 0.53 7.77 7.82
C VAL A 117 1.48 7.17 6.79
N HIS A 118 1.14 5.98 6.32
CA HIS A 118 1.94 5.23 5.36
C HIS A 118 1.14 4.89 4.11
N SER A 119 1.81 4.86 2.95
CA SER A 119 1.28 4.06 1.84
C SER A 119 1.39 2.59 2.22
N MET A 120 0.28 1.85 2.26
CA MET A 120 0.20 0.47 2.77
C MET A 120 1.21 -0.47 2.13
N LYS A 121 1.46 -0.33 0.84
CA LYS A 121 2.46 -1.15 0.11
C LYS A 121 3.90 -1.03 0.61
N ASN A 122 4.21 -0.03 1.47
CA ASN A 122 5.53 0.18 2.06
C ASN A 122 5.60 -0.29 3.52
N VAL A 123 4.46 -0.66 4.11
CA VAL A 123 4.36 -1.14 5.48
C VAL A 123 4.86 -2.59 5.54
N PRO A 124 5.84 -2.92 6.39
CA PRO A 124 6.30 -4.30 6.57
C PRO A 124 5.15 -5.22 6.99
N SER A 125 5.27 -6.50 6.70
CA SER A 125 4.30 -7.51 7.17
C SER A 125 4.33 -7.65 8.69
N VAL A 126 5.52 -7.52 9.30
CA VAL A 126 5.70 -7.57 10.75
C VAL A 126 6.01 -6.17 11.27
N LEU A 127 5.22 -5.70 12.21
CA LEU A 127 5.41 -4.44 12.94
C LEU A 127 5.99 -4.71 14.34
N PRO A 128 6.60 -3.69 14.99
CA PRO A 128 6.94 -3.77 16.42
C PRO A 128 5.70 -4.14 17.26
N GLU A 129 5.85 -4.98 18.28
CA GLU A 129 4.74 -5.48 19.12
C GLU A 129 3.88 -4.36 19.73
N SER A 130 4.49 -3.22 20.08
CA SER A 130 3.80 -2.07 20.66
C SER A 130 3.01 -1.24 19.65
N LEU A 131 3.16 -1.50 18.35
CA LEU A 131 2.52 -0.76 17.27
C LEU A 131 1.51 -1.63 16.50
N PHE A 132 0.60 -1.00 15.81
CA PHE A 132 -0.35 -1.67 14.91
C PHE A 132 -0.92 -0.68 13.88
N ILE A 133 -1.55 -1.21 12.84
CA ILE A 133 -2.33 -0.39 11.91
C ILE A 133 -3.71 -0.15 12.55
N ALA A 134 -3.88 1.04 13.09
CA ALA A 134 -5.09 1.43 13.83
C ALA A 134 -6.27 1.75 12.91
N ALA A 135 -6.00 2.23 11.69
CA ALA A 135 -7.04 2.45 10.68
C ALA A 135 -6.49 2.27 9.27
N VAL A 136 -7.37 1.82 8.40
CA VAL A 136 -7.16 1.75 6.94
C VAL A 136 -8.31 2.51 6.30
N PRO A 137 -8.08 3.74 5.82
CA PRO A 137 -9.10 4.51 5.12
C PRO A 137 -9.49 3.90 3.78
N ALA A 138 -10.62 4.37 3.22
CA ALA A 138 -11.09 3.95 1.91
C ALA A 138 -9.98 4.03 0.86
N ARG A 139 -9.85 2.96 0.09
CA ARG A 139 -8.77 2.75 -0.88
C ARG A 139 -8.92 3.70 -2.06
N GLU A 140 -7.84 4.35 -2.44
CA GLU A 140 -7.71 5.05 -3.72
C GLU A 140 -7.42 4.02 -4.83
N ASP A 141 -7.59 4.41 -6.08
CA ASP A 141 -7.39 3.58 -7.28
C ASP A 141 -6.11 2.72 -7.18
N PRO A 142 -6.22 1.38 -7.12
CA PRO A 142 -5.08 0.49 -6.97
C PRO A 142 -4.28 0.30 -8.25
N ARG A 143 -4.78 0.76 -9.41
CA ARG A 143 -4.17 0.52 -10.72
C ARG A 143 -2.77 1.12 -10.83
N ASP A 144 -1.98 0.49 -11.67
CA ASP A 144 -0.83 1.14 -12.26
C ASP A 144 -1.28 2.00 -13.47
N VAL A 145 -0.47 2.97 -13.83
CA VAL A 145 -0.72 3.86 -14.96
C VAL A 145 0.52 4.00 -15.83
N TRP A 146 0.27 4.12 -17.12
CA TRP A 146 1.25 4.49 -18.11
C TRP A 146 1.35 6.01 -18.21
N VAL A 147 2.56 6.54 -18.20
CA VAL A 147 2.85 7.96 -18.40
C VAL A 147 3.91 8.08 -19.48
N SER A 148 3.54 8.68 -20.62
CA SER A 148 4.41 8.87 -21.76
C SER A 148 3.98 10.11 -22.54
N SER A 149 4.96 10.80 -23.14
CA SER A 149 4.73 11.84 -24.13
C SER A 149 4.86 11.30 -25.57
N LYS A 150 5.19 10.00 -25.75
CA LYS A 150 5.53 9.41 -27.04
C LYS A 150 4.52 8.37 -27.54
N ALA A 151 3.82 7.70 -26.62
CA ALA A 151 2.91 6.61 -26.97
C ALA A 151 1.67 6.65 -26.08
N GLY A 152 0.49 6.41 -26.65
CA GLY A 152 -0.78 6.40 -25.95
C GLY A 152 -0.94 5.21 -25.01
N SER A 153 -0.33 4.10 -25.32
CA SER A 153 -0.35 2.90 -24.51
C SER A 153 1.03 2.22 -24.47
N LEU A 154 1.17 1.19 -23.65
CA LEU A 154 2.38 0.38 -23.58
C LEU A 154 2.60 -0.42 -24.89
N GLU A 155 1.49 -0.84 -25.52
CA GLU A 155 1.48 -1.59 -26.77
C GLU A 155 1.95 -0.75 -27.97
N ASP A 156 1.70 0.57 -27.95
CA ASP A 156 2.04 1.51 -29.04
C ASP A 156 3.53 1.89 -29.06
N LEU A 157 4.33 1.42 -28.10
CA LEU A 157 5.74 1.72 -28.04
C LEU A 157 6.50 1.13 -29.23
N PRO A 158 7.52 1.82 -29.78
CA PRO A 158 8.41 1.25 -30.77
C PRO A 158 9.22 0.07 -30.21
N ALA A 159 9.74 -0.77 -31.07
CA ALA A 159 10.62 -1.86 -30.66
C ALA A 159 11.87 -1.33 -29.96
N GLY A 160 12.28 -2.01 -28.87
CA GLY A 160 13.43 -1.61 -28.06
C GLY A 160 13.21 -0.36 -27.19
N ALA A 161 11.94 0.06 -26.99
CA ALA A 161 11.62 1.24 -26.20
C ALA A 161 12.12 1.11 -24.75
N ARG A 162 12.56 2.25 -24.17
CA ARG A 162 13.08 2.34 -22.80
C ARG A 162 11.95 2.68 -21.83
N VAL A 163 11.63 1.74 -20.95
CA VAL A 163 10.58 1.88 -19.94
C VAL A 163 11.20 2.10 -18.57
N GLY A 164 10.90 3.24 -17.95
CA GLY A 164 11.44 3.60 -16.65
C GLY A 164 10.65 2.98 -15.48
N THR A 165 11.28 2.07 -14.76
CA THR A 165 10.78 1.58 -13.48
C THR A 165 11.90 0.96 -12.63
N SER A 166 11.83 1.11 -11.30
CA SER A 166 12.70 0.37 -10.36
C SER A 166 11.93 -0.73 -9.61
N SER A 167 10.68 -0.95 -9.96
CA SER A 167 9.86 -2.03 -9.39
C SER A 167 10.04 -3.29 -10.21
N LEU A 168 10.58 -4.35 -9.59
CA LEU A 168 10.73 -5.65 -10.26
C LEU A 168 9.38 -6.20 -10.74
N ARG A 169 8.32 -6.03 -9.97
CA ARG A 169 6.95 -6.39 -10.36
C ARG A 169 6.51 -5.70 -11.65
N ARG A 170 6.73 -4.39 -11.75
CA ARG A 170 6.37 -3.63 -12.96
C ARG A 170 7.23 -4.01 -14.13
N GLY A 171 8.55 -4.12 -13.91
CA GLY A 171 9.49 -4.52 -14.95
C GLY A 171 9.14 -5.88 -15.55
N ALA A 172 8.90 -6.88 -14.71
CA ALA A 172 8.52 -8.23 -15.15
C ALA A 172 7.21 -8.23 -15.97
N GLN A 173 6.20 -7.48 -15.52
CA GLN A 173 4.93 -7.40 -16.25
C GLN A 173 5.04 -6.62 -17.57
N VAL A 174 5.86 -5.56 -17.61
CA VAL A 174 6.17 -4.86 -18.87
C VAL A 174 6.87 -5.82 -19.84
N LEU A 175 7.89 -6.57 -19.39
CA LEU A 175 8.62 -7.52 -20.24
C LEU A 175 7.76 -8.70 -20.70
N LYS A 176 6.76 -9.12 -19.89
CA LYS A 176 5.76 -10.10 -20.32
C LYS A 176 4.93 -9.59 -21.50
N LEU A 177 4.49 -8.33 -21.44
CA LEU A 177 3.65 -7.70 -22.49
C LEU A 177 4.50 -7.25 -23.69
N ARG A 178 5.71 -6.78 -23.44
CA ARG A 178 6.68 -6.22 -24.40
C ARG A 178 8.07 -6.81 -24.15
N PRO A 179 8.33 -8.04 -24.62
CA PRO A 179 9.62 -8.70 -24.42
C PRO A 179 10.81 -7.96 -25.11
N ASP A 180 10.49 -7.10 -26.06
CA ASP A 180 11.42 -6.26 -26.78
C ASP A 180 11.78 -4.96 -26.06
N ALA A 181 11.06 -4.60 -24.98
CA ALA A 181 11.33 -3.38 -24.22
C ALA A 181 12.62 -3.48 -23.38
N THR A 182 13.23 -2.34 -23.11
CA THR A 182 14.37 -2.23 -22.20
C THR A 182 13.90 -1.58 -20.89
N ILE A 183 14.05 -2.29 -19.76
CA ILE A 183 13.73 -1.75 -18.45
C ILE A 183 14.91 -0.94 -17.92
N GLU A 184 14.67 0.34 -17.66
CA GLU A 184 15.66 1.24 -17.08
C GLU A 184 15.27 1.68 -15.67
N SER A 185 16.25 1.79 -14.77
CA SER A 185 16.02 2.18 -13.39
C SER A 185 15.52 3.62 -13.29
N LEU A 186 14.32 3.80 -12.69
CA LEU A 186 13.71 5.10 -12.45
C LEU A 186 13.66 5.38 -10.94
N ARG A 187 14.46 6.32 -10.47
CA ARG A 187 14.62 6.69 -9.06
C ARG A 187 14.13 8.10 -8.77
N GLY A 188 13.87 8.35 -7.49
CA GLY A 188 13.38 9.62 -6.95
C GLY A 188 11.95 9.52 -6.42
N ASN A 189 11.44 10.60 -5.86
CA ASN A 189 10.05 10.74 -5.46
C ASN A 189 9.15 10.86 -6.70
N LEU A 190 7.83 10.87 -6.49
CA LEU A 190 6.85 10.87 -7.58
C LEU A 190 7.03 12.03 -8.56
N ASP A 191 7.23 13.24 -8.03
CA ASP A 191 7.50 14.46 -8.79
C ASP A 191 8.76 14.35 -9.66
N THR A 192 9.85 13.84 -9.08
CA THR A 192 11.10 13.63 -9.80
C THR A 192 10.95 12.60 -10.94
N ARG A 193 10.23 11.50 -10.70
CA ARG A 193 9.98 10.46 -11.71
C ARG A 193 9.14 11.02 -12.86
N LEU A 194 8.08 11.76 -12.53
CA LEU A 194 7.21 12.39 -13.52
C LEU A 194 8.00 13.39 -14.38
N ARG A 195 8.81 14.24 -13.75
CA ARG A 195 9.66 15.20 -14.45
C ARG A 195 10.62 14.50 -15.43
N LYS A 196 11.31 13.43 -15.01
CA LYS A 196 12.21 12.66 -15.88
C LYS A 196 11.51 12.06 -17.11
N ALA A 197 10.25 11.60 -16.94
CA ALA A 197 9.45 11.11 -18.05
C ALA A 197 9.08 12.24 -19.03
N LEU A 198 8.66 13.39 -18.53
CA LEU A 198 8.28 14.55 -19.33
C LEU A 198 9.51 15.17 -20.07
N GLU A 199 10.70 15.08 -19.47
CA GLU A 199 11.97 15.47 -20.10
C GLU A 199 12.45 14.47 -21.17
N GLY A 200 11.72 13.36 -21.39
CA GLY A 200 12.03 12.38 -22.44
C GLY A 200 13.20 11.46 -22.11
N GLN A 201 13.61 11.36 -20.84
CA GLN A 201 14.67 10.43 -20.40
C GLN A 201 14.28 8.97 -20.65
N TYR A 202 12.99 8.66 -20.72
CA TYR A 202 12.39 7.36 -21.04
C TYR A 202 11.35 7.53 -22.15
N ASP A 203 11.02 6.44 -22.82
CA ASP A 203 9.90 6.44 -23.76
C ASP A 203 8.56 6.41 -23.05
N GLY A 204 8.56 5.93 -21.81
CA GLY A 204 7.47 6.04 -20.85
C GLY A 204 7.83 5.42 -19.52
N ILE A 205 6.97 5.64 -18.52
CA ILE A 205 7.18 5.14 -17.16
C ILE A 205 5.88 4.54 -16.60
N VAL A 206 6.01 3.62 -15.65
CA VAL A 206 4.86 3.05 -14.92
C VAL A 206 4.82 3.60 -13.50
N LEU A 207 3.71 4.22 -13.13
CA LEU A 207 3.45 4.79 -11.81
C LEU A 207 2.20 4.18 -11.18
N ALA A 208 1.91 4.48 -9.91
CA ALA A 208 0.65 4.13 -9.26
C ALA A 208 -0.36 5.28 -9.43
N ALA A 209 -1.57 4.99 -9.89
CA ALA A 209 -2.67 5.95 -10.05
C ALA A 209 -2.91 6.76 -8.77
N ALA A 210 -3.04 6.07 -7.63
CA ALA A 210 -3.30 6.68 -6.34
C ALA A 210 -2.31 7.80 -5.97
N GLY A 211 -1.04 7.69 -6.40
CA GLY A 211 -0.06 8.74 -6.16
C GLY A 211 -0.35 10.01 -6.96
N LEU A 212 -0.72 9.87 -8.23
CA LEU A 212 -1.07 10.99 -9.10
C LEU A 212 -2.40 11.61 -8.71
N HIS A 213 -3.40 10.80 -8.36
CA HIS A 213 -4.71 11.28 -7.89
C HIS A 213 -4.57 12.15 -6.64
N ARG A 214 -3.84 11.68 -5.63
CA ARG A 214 -3.62 12.44 -4.38
C ARG A 214 -2.88 13.76 -4.59
N MET A 215 -2.06 13.82 -5.64
CA MET A 215 -1.35 15.05 -6.01
C MET A 215 -2.14 15.97 -6.94
N GLY A 216 -3.35 15.57 -7.37
CA GLY A 216 -4.14 16.31 -8.35
C GLY A 216 -3.53 16.30 -9.76
N TRP A 217 -2.75 15.25 -10.11
CA TRP A 217 -2.01 15.15 -11.38
C TRP A 217 -2.62 14.08 -12.32
N GLN A 218 -3.94 13.89 -12.28
CA GLN A 218 -4.64 12.94 -13.16
C GLN A 218 -4.45 13.27 -14.64
N ASP A 219 -4.30 14.55 -14.97
CA ASP A 219 -4.02 15.06 -16.33
C ASP A 219 -2.66 14.58 -16.89
N ARG A 220 -1.79 14.05 -16.04
CA ARG A 220 -0.49 13.48 -16.42
C ARG A 220 -0.56 12.00 -16.77
N ILE A 221 -1.69 11.35 -16.53
CA ILE A 221 -1.89 9.93 -16.86
C ILE A 221 -2.19 9.82 -18.34
N THR A 222 -1.40 9.02 -19.05
CA THR A 222 -1.64 8.71 -20.46
C THR A 222 -2.70 7.62 -20.60
N SER A 223 -2.54 6.51 -19.87
CA SER A 223 -3.55 5.43 -19.78
C SER A 223 -3.46 4.68 -18.46
N TYR A 224 -4.59 4.07 -18.07
CA TYR A 224 -4.66 3.16 -16.92
C TYR A 224 -4.37 1.74 -17.38
N LEU A 225 -3.56 1.01 -16.60
CA LEU A 225 -3.30 -0.40 -16.85
C LEU A 225 -4.36 -1.24 -16.14
N ASP A 226 -5.04 -2.11 -16.88
CA ASP A 226 -6.08 -2.96 -16.33
C ASP A 226 -5.48 -3.99 -15.35
N PRO A 227 -5.99 -4.12 -14.12
CA PRO A 227 -5.53 -5.13 -13.17
C PRO A 227 -5.63 -6.57 -13.67
N VAL A 228 -6.50 -6.82 -14.66
CA VAL A 228 -6.59 -8.13 -15.34
C VAL A 228 -5.29 -8.45 -16.08
N ASP A 229 -4.62 -7.47 -16.67
CA ASP A 229 -3.38 -7.67 -17.44
C ASP A 229 -2.14 -7.24 -16.64
N PHE A 230 -2.30 -6.31 -15.71
CA PHE A 230 -1.21 -5.71 -14.95
C PHE A 230 -1.55 -5.66 -13.45
N VAL A 231 -1.22 -6.74 -12.73
CA VAL A 231 -1.58 -6.91 -11.32
C VAL A 231 -0.88 -5.88 -10.44
N PRO A 232 -1.63 -5.09 -9.64
CA PRO A 232 -1.07 -4.09 -8.72
C PRO A 232 -0.14 -4.68 -7.66
N ALA A 233 0.60 -3.79 -6.97
CA ALA A 233 1.30 -4.20 -5.76
C ALA A 233 0.32 -4.41 -4.60
N VAL A 234 0.64 -5.34 -3.72
CA VAL A 234 -0.07 -5.56 -2.45
C VAL A 234 -0.22 -4.23 -1.70
N GLY A 235 -1.45 -3.88 -1.32
CA GLY A 235 -1.78 -2.65 -0.62
C GLY A 235 -1.65 -1.37 -1.46
N GLN A 236 -1.46 -1.46 -2.77
CA GLN A 236 -1.38 -0.27 -3.62
C GLN A 236 -2.72 0.50 -3.60
N GLY A 237 -2.66 1.81 -3.42
CA GLY A 237 -3.84 2.67 -3.27
C GLY A 237 -4.30 2.86 -1.82
N ALA A 238 -4.10 1.88 -0.94
CA ALA A 238 -4.47 1.99 0.46
C ALA A 238 -3.46 2.80 1.29
N LEU A 239 -3.97 3.48 2.32
CA LEU A 239 -3.18 4.06 3.41
C LEU A 239 -3.28 3.16 4.64
N GLY A 240 -2.20 3.09 5.41
CA GLY A 240 -2.19 2.54 6.76
C GLY A 240 -1.91 3.65 7.77
N ILE A 241 -2.76 3.79 8.76
CA ILE A 241 -2.53 4.72 9.86
C ILE A 241 -2.05 3.89 11.05
N GLU A 242 -0.78 4.06 11.39
CA GLU A 242 -0.11 3.33 12.45
C GLU A 242 -0.15 4.11 13.76
N ALA A 243 -0.34 3.42 14.87
CA ALA A 243 -0.38 3.99 16.21
C ALA A 243 0.13 3.00 17.26
N ARG A 244 0.32 3.48 18.49
CA ARG A 244 0.60 2.62 19.65
C ARG A 244 -0.65 1.84 20.07
N ARG A 245 -0.47 0.58 20.50
CA ARG A 245 -1.59 -0.27 20.96
C ARG A 245 -2.22 0.22 22.27
N ASP A 246 -1.44 0.85 23.12
CA ASP A 246 -1.80 1.34 24.44
C ASP A 246 -2.35 2.79 24.44
N ASP A 247 -2.68 3.35 23.27
CA ASP A 247 -3.29 4.67 23.14
C ASP A 247 -4.78 4.57 22.75
N PRO A 248 -5.70 4.44 23.73
CA PRO A 248 -7.13 4.31 23.46
C PRO A 248 -7.72 5.59 22.83
N PHE A 249 -7.17 6.77 23.15
CA PHE A 249 -7.62 8.02 22.57
C PHE A 249 -7.38 8.07 21.06
N ILE A 250 -6.19 7.70 20.61
CA ILE A 250 -5.85 7.66 19.18
C ILE A 250 -6.67 6.59 18.48
N ARG A 251 -6.88 5.41 19.10
CA ARG A 251 -7.72 4.35 18.54
C ARG A 251 -9.15 4.82 18.30
N GLU A 252 -9.77 5.46 19.29
CA GLU A 252 -11.12 6.02 19.17
C GLU A 252 -11.20 7.10 18.10
N LEU A 253 -10.21 8.02 18.09
CA LEU A 253 -10.13 9.11 17.13
C LEU A 253 -10.04 8.61 15.67
N LEU A 254 -9.34 7.51 15.43
CA LEU A 254 -9.12 6.93 14.11
C LEU A 254 -10.27 6.03 13.63
N GLY A 255 -11.10 5.54 14.53
CA GLY A 255 -12.21 4.63 14.21
C GLY A 255 -13.07 5.09 13.02
N PRO A 256 -13.54 6.35 12.98
CA PRO A 256 -14.35 6.86 11.86
C PRO A 256 -13.65 6.90 10.51
N LEU A 257 -12.33 6.84 10.46
CA LEU A 257 -11.55 6.78 9.21
C LEU A 257 -11.36 5.36 8.71
N HIS A 258 -11.67 4.34 9.52
CA HIS A 258 -11.47 2.95 9.12
C HIS A 258 -12.56 2.50 8.13
N ASP A 259 -12.12 1.97 7.00
CA ASP A 259 -12.97 1.38 5.97
C ASP A 259 -12.84 -0.15 5.98
N ALA A 260 -13.90 -0.83 6.36
CA ALA A 260 -13.92 -2.27 6.56
C ALA A 260 -13.66 -3.06 5.26
N GLU A 261 -14.13 -2.57 4.11
CA GLU A 261 -13.90 -3.22 2.82
C GLU A 261 -12.42 -3.13 2.42
N THR A 262 -11.83 -1.95 2.55
CA THR A 262 -10.40 -1.77 2.29
C THR A 262 -9.55 -2.60 3.25
N ALA A 263 -9.89 -2.63 4.54
CA ALA A 263 -9.19 -3.45 5.53
C ALA A 263 -9.23 -4.93 5.18
N LEU A 264 -10.41 -5.43 4.78
CA LEU A 264 -10.62 -6.82 4.36
C LEU A 264 -9.75 -7.18 3.13
N THR A 265 -9.81 -6.37 2.08
CA THR A 265 -9.05 -6.61 0.84
C THR A 265 -7.55 -6.53 1.09
N VAL A 266 -7.09 -5.55 1.86
CA VAL A 266 -5.68 -5.40 2.24
C VAL A 266 -5.19 -6.56 3.12
N THR A 267 -6.05 -7.11 3.99
CA THR A 267 -5.71 -8.29 4.81
C THR A 267 -5.40 -9.49 3.92
N ALA A 268 -6.22 -9.78 2.93
CA ALA A 268 -5.98 -10.88 1.99
C ALA A 268 -4.67 -10.69 1.21
N GLU A 269 -4.46 -9.48 0.67
CA GLU A 269 -3.25 -9.16 -0.08
C GLU A 269 -1.98 -9.26 0.77
N ARG A 270 -2.02 -8.75 2.02
CA ARG A 270 -0.86 -8.79 2.94
C ARG A 270 -0.55 -10.20 3.40
N SER A 271 -1.57 -11.03 3.71
CA SER A 271 -1.38 -12.43 4.08
C SER A 271 -0.78 -13.24 2.93
N PHE A 272 -1.15 -12.93 1.68
CA PHE A 272 -0.53 -13.49 0.50
C PHE A 272 0.96 -13.12 0.40
N LEU A 273 1.31 -11.85 0.56
CA LEU A 273 2.69 -11.38 0.49
C LEU A 273 3.55 -11.95 1.63
N ASP A 274 2.99 -12.05 2.83
CA ASP A 274 3.66 -12.56 4.01
C ASP A 274 4.01 -14.05 3.89
N GLU A 275 3.06 -14.86 3.44
CA GLU A 275 3.27 -16.30 3.19
C GLU A 275 4.32 -16.57 2.10
N LEU A 276 4.46 -15.67 1.12
CA LEU A 276 5.52 -15.73 0.12
C LEU A 276 6.88 -15.24 0.66
N GLU A 277 6.96 -14.83 1.94
CA GLU A 277 8.13 -14.16 2.52
C GLU A 277 8.58 -12.94 1.69
N GLY A 278 7.62 -12.35 0.97
CA GLY A 278 7.85 -11.33 -0.03
C GLY A 278 8.09 -9.94 0.58
N GLY A 279 8.60 -9.06 -0.25
CA GLY A 279 8.81 -7.65 0.05
C GLY A 279 8.83 -6.82 -1.23
N CYS A 280 9.14 -5.52 -1.11
CA CYS A 280 9.21 -4.60 -2.26
C CYS A 280 10.30 -4.98 -3.30
N GLN A 281 11.07 -6.01 -3.03
CA GLN A 281 12.26 -6.40 -3.80
C GLN A 281 12.07 -7.67 -4.63
N VAL A 282 10.85 -8.16 -4.76
CA VAL A 282 10.49 -9.34 -5.55
C VAL A 282 9.36 -9.00 -6.52
N PRO A 283 9.28 -9.66 -7.66
CA PRO A 283 8.25 -9.39 -8.66
C PRO A 283 6.93 -10.08 -8.28
N ILE A 284 6.34 -9.63 -7.17
CA ILE A 284 5.05 -10.08 -6.64
C ILE A 284 3.99 -9.01 -6.85
N GLY A 285 2.83 -9.41 -7.37
CA GLY A 285 1.60 -8.63 -7.45
C GLY A 285 0.49 -9.27 -6.64
N GLY A 286 -0.40 -8.48 -6.06
CA GLY A 286 -1.56 -8.99 -5.35
C GLY A 286 -2.66 -7.94 -5.32
N HIS A 287 -3.87 -8.31 -5.75
CA HIS A 287 -5.01 -7.42 -5.78
C HIS A 287 -6.29 -8.13 -5.35
N ALA A 288 -6.86 -7.69 -4.26
CA ALA A 288 -8.15 -8.18 -3.79
C ALA A 288 -9.28 -7.18 -4.09
N ARG A 289 -10.47 -7.72 -4.37
CA ARG A 289 -11.70 -6.95 -4.58
C ARG A 289 -12.88 -7.69 -3.95
N LEU A 290 -13.82 -6.94 -3.42
CA LEU A 290 -15.06 -7.45 -2.87
C LEU A 290 -16.20 -7.21 -3.88
N THR A 291 -16.94 -8.28 -4.23
CA THR A 291 -18.10 -8.20 -5.11
C THR A 291 -19.17 -9.13 -4.57
N ASP A 292 -20.35 -8.59 -4.28
CA ASP A 292 -21.51 -9.35 -3.78
C ASP A 292 -21.21 -10.26 -2.55
N GLY A 293 -20.38 -9.75 -1.64
CA GLY A 293 -19.97 -10.47 -0.44
C GLY A 293 -18.97 -11.60 -0.67
N ILE A 294 -18.40 -11.68 -1.86
CA ILE A 294 -17.31 -12.60 -2.22
C ILE A 294 -16.01 -11.79 -2.38
N LEU A 295 -14.99 -12.21 -1.67
CA LEU A 295 -13.64 -11.69 -1.77
C LEU A 295 -12.89 -12.48 -2.85
N HIS A 296 -12.42 -11.76 -3.86
CA HIS A 296 -11.57 -12.29 -4.93
C HIS A 296 -10.16 -11.78 -4.74
N LEU A 297 -9.18 -12.67 -4.70
CA LEU A 297 -7.77 -12.31 -4.63
C LEU A 297 -7.04 -12.84 -5.86
N ASP A 298 -6.45 -11.92 -6.61
CA ASP A 298 -5.60 -12.20 -7.76
C ASP A 298 -4.14 -12.05 -7.32
N GLY A 299 -3.37 -13.14 -7.41
CA GLY A 299 -1.96 -13.19 -7.02
C GLY A 299 -1.06 -13.50 -8.22
N LEU A 300 0.09 -12.85 -8.26
CA LEU A 300 1.10 -13.01 -9.29
C LEU A 300 2.50 -13.08 -8.69
N VAL A 301 3.28 -14.07 -9.14
CA VAL A 301 4.74 -14.15 -8.94
C VAL A 301 5.37 -14.31 -10.33
N ALA A 302 6.42 -13.53 -10.62
CA ALA A 302 7.08 -13.60 -11.92
C ALA A 302 8.61 -13.65 -11.79
N SER A 303 9.30 -14.15 -12.82
CA SER A 303 10.75 -13.93 -12.98
C SER A 303 11.03 -12.46 -13.32
N VAL A 304 12.23 -11.99 -13.01
CA VAL A 304 12.62 -10.58 -13.24
C VAL A 304 12.54 -10.21 -14.73
N ASP A 305 12.80 -11.18 -15.61
CA ASP A 305 12.73 -11.01 -17.07
C ASP A 305 11.30 -11.22 -17.65
N GLY A 306 10.31 -11.50 -16.79
CA GLY A 306 8.91 -11.68 -17.18
C GLY A 306 8.58 -12.95 -17.98
N ARG A 307 9.54 -13.87 -18.14
CA ARG A 307 9.35 -15.11 -18.93
C ARG A 307 8.57 -16.16 -18.18
N GLU A 308 8.79 -16.31 -16.89
CA GLU A 308 8.05 -17.22 -16.02
C GLU A 308 7.07 -16.40 -15.20
N VAL A 309 5.79 -16.71 -15.30
CA VAL A 309 4.71 -16.01 -14.59
C VAL A 309 3.75 -17.03 -14.02
N PHE A 310 3.67 -17.06 -12.71
CA PHE A 310 2.70 -17.83 -11.94
C PHE A 310 1.61 -16.89 -11.49
N ARG A 311 0.38 -17.13 -11.92
CA ARG A 311 -0.76 -16.29 -11.60
C ARG A 311 -2.00 -17.13 -11.37
N GLN A 312 -2.76 -16.79 -10.34
CA GLN A 312 -4.01 -17.45 -10.00
C GLN A 312 -4.94 -16.48 -9.26
N THR A 313 -6.24 -16.72 -9.39
CA THR A 313 -7.27 -16.02 -8.64
C THR A 313 -8.02 -17.02 -7.77
N LEU A 314 -8.11 -16.77 -6.48
CA LEU A 314 -8.99 -17.48 -5.57
C LEU A 314 -10.12 -16.59 -5.08
N SER A 315 -11.21 -17.23 -4.63
CA SER A 315 -12.39 -16.51 -4.16
C SER A 315 -12.96 -17.21 -2.93
N GLU A 316 -13.38 -16.40 -1.94
CA GLU A 316 -13.96 -16.92 -0.70
C GLU A 316 -15.05 -15.94 -0.19
N ARG A 317 -15.99 -16.42 0.61
CA ARG A 317 -16.96 -15.57 1.27
C ARG A 317 -16.24 -14.60 2.23
N ALA A 318 -16.62 -13.34 2.16
CA ALA A 318 -15.94 -12.27 2.87
C ALA A 318 -16.06 -12.39 4.40
N SER A 319 -14.94 -12.55 5.10
CA SER A 319 -14.71 -12.30 6.53
C SER A 319 -13.21 -12.05 6.74
N LEU A 320 -12.82 -11.41 7.83
CA LEU A 320 -11.40 -11.10 8.09
C LEU A 320 -10.55 -12.37 8.27
N GLU A 321 -11.07 -13.37 8.98
CA GLU A 321 -10.41 -14.67 9.14
C GLU A 321 -10.17 -15.32 7.78
N LYS A 322 -11.23 -15.44 6.97
CA LYS A 322 -11.15 -16.04 5.64
C LYS A 322 -10.30 -15.23 4.66
N ALA A 323 -10.22 -13.92 4.81
CA ALA A 323 -9.34 -13.08 4.01
C ALA A 323 -7.86 -13.44 4.23
N GLY A 324 -7.46 -13.62 5.49
CA GLY A 324 -6.11 -14.08 5.83
C GLY A 324 -5.82 -15.48 5.25
N ASP A 325 -6.76 -16.43 5.42
CA ASP A 325 -6.62 -17.80 4.90
C ASP A 325 -6.57 -17.83 3.37
N LEU A 326 -7.39 -17.03 2.71
CA LEU A 326 -7.39 -16.90 1.25
C LEU A 326 -6.01 -16.47 0.74
N GLY A 327 -5.40 -15.47 1.38
CA GLY A 327 -4.07 -15.00 1.03
C GLY A 327 -3.01 -16.09 1.18
N ARG A 328 -2.99 -16.77 2.33
CA ARG A 328 -2.05 -17.87 2.60
C ARG A 328 -2.24 -19.04 1.64
N THR A 329 -3.49 -19.41 1.36
CA THR A 329 -3.80 -20.51 0.44
C THR A 329 -3.30 -20.20 -0.96
N LEU A 330 -3.61 -19.02 -1.49
CA LEU A 330 -3.15 -18.60 -2.81
C LEU A 330 -1.62 -18.61 -2.92
N ALA A 331 -0.93 -18.13 -1.89
CA ALA A 331 0.53 -18.12 -1.86
C ALA A 331 1.10 -19.54 -1.95
N ARG A 332 0.57 -20.49 -1.16
CA ARG A 332 0.99 -21.90 -1.18
C ARG A 332 0.75 -22.56 -2.54
N GLU A 333 -0.42 -22.35 -3.12
CA GLU A 333 -0.72 -22.90 -4.44
C GLU A 333 0.23 -22.39 -5.52
N LEU A 334 0.60 -21.09 -5.50
CA LEU A 334 1.59 -20.57 -6.44
C LEU A 334 3.00 -21.10 -6.17
N LEU A 335 3.40 -21.26 -4.89
CA LEU A 335 4.69 -21.87 -4.54
C LEU A 335 4.79 -23.32 -5.02
N ASP A 336 3.71 -24.10 -4.87
CA ASP A 336 3.63 -25.50 -5.31
C ASP A 336 3.59 -25.61 -6.83
N ALA A 337 3.03 -24.61 -7.51
CA ALA A 337 3.03 -24.53 -8.98
C ALA A 337 4.39 -24.17 -9.59
N GLY A 338 5.40 -23.81 -8.76
CA GLY A 338 6.77 -23.52 -9.22
C GLY A 338 7.29 -22.12 -8.93
N ALA A 339 6.47 -21.23 -8.35
CA ALA A 339 6.92 -19.88 -8.02
C ALA A 339 8.08 -19.84 -7.00
N ARG A 340 8.27 -20.91 -6.21
CA ARG A 340 9.37 -21.04 -5.23
C ARG A 340 10.73 -20.84 -5.88
N GLN A 341 10.99 -21.53 -7.01
CA GLN A 341 12.28 -21.45 -7.71
C GLN A 341 12.57 -20.06 -8.21
N VAL A 342 11.53 -19.35 -8.68
CA VAL A 342 11.65 -17.95 -9.15
C VAL A 342 12.00 -17.02 -8.00
N LEU A 343 11.36 -17.19 -6.84
CA LEU A 343 11.66 -16.38 -5.65
C LEU A 343 13.07 -16.66 -5.12
N GLU A 344 13.48 -17.94 -5.04
CA GLU A 344 14.83 -18.34 -4.62
C GLU A 344 15.91 -17.76 -5.52
N ALA A 345 15.71 -17.73 -6.84
CA ALA A 345 16.64 -17.11 -7.77
C ALA A 345 16.82 -15.60 -7.49
N VAL A 346 15.73 -14.88 -7.21
CA VAL A 346 15.79 -13.44 -6.86
C VAL A 346 16.48 -13.22 -5.51
N TYR A 347 16.30 -14.11 -4.52
CA TYR A 347 16.96 -14.02 -3.21
C TYR A 347 18.41 -14.45 -3.28
N GLY A 348 18.75 -15.48 -4.07
CA GLY A 348 20.10 -16.02 -4.23
C GLY A 348 21.07 -15.05 -4.91
N GLU A 349 20.61 -14.25 -5.86
CA GLU A 349 21.41 -13.18 -6.47
C GLU A 349 21.82 -12.05 -5.48
N LYS A 350 21.22 -12.02 -4.28
CA LYS A 350 21.50 -11.02 -3.23
C LYS A 350 22.55 -11.49 -2.21
N GLY A 351 22.93 -12.76 -2.24
CA GLY A 351 23.86 -13.37 -1.29
C GLY A 351 25.30 -13.47 -1.79
N CYS A 352 25.64 -12.91 -2.95
CA CYS A 352 27.01 -12.87 -3.49
C CYS A 352 27.59 -11.47 -3.44
#